data_4955f8daafb0e3077d832c3ba0be4463
#
_entry.id   4955f8daafb0e3077d832c3ba0be4463
#
_cell.length_a   1.000
_cell.length_b   1.000
_cell.length_c   1.000
_cell.angle_alpha   90.00
_cell.angle_beta   90.00
_cell.angle_gamma   90.00
#
_symmetry.space_group_name_H-M   'P 1'
#
loop_
_entity.id
_entity.type
_entity.pdbx_description
1 polymer ?
#
loop_
_entity_poly.entity_id
_entity_poly.type
_entity_poly.pdbx_seq_one_letter_code
_entity_poly.pdbx_strand_id
1 'polypeptide(L)'
;PLGLRTMKKIEEIVRDEMNKIDGQEISLTALQDKEIWKKTNRWDDEVVDNWFKTKLKNDTELGLAFTHEEPLTNIMRDHISSYNHLPQYVYQFQTKFRNETRAKSGILRGREFLMKDLYSFSKNEEEHNVFYEKVSDAYKNIFDRIGIGHLTHKTFASGGSFAEFSHEFQTETDAGEDIIYLDESSGIAVNKEVYTDEVLNKLNLKRESLVEKKTVEVGNIFSLGNKFSEPLELIVNDDKGNRSTVFMGSYGIGIGRLMGTIVEVLSDEKGIVWPKSVAPFDLHLICLNTDNEEVLEEANKIYDGLKKNGFS
;
A
#
# COMPACT_ATOMS: atom_id res chain seq x y z
N PRO A 1 -3.98 -14.77 -18.04
CA PRO A 1 -3.91 -13.44 -18.64
C PRO A 1 -2.71 -12.65 -18.13
N LEU A 2 -2.14 -11.76 -18.95
CA LEU A 2 -0.87 -11.08 -18.67
C LEU A 2 -0.92 -10.23 -17.41
N GLY A 3 -1.91 -9.35 -17.26
CA GLY A 3 -2.04 -8.45 -16.11
C GLY A 3 -2.09 -9.16 -14.76
N LEU A 4 -2.80 -10.30 -14.66
CA LEU A 4 -2.84 -11.07 -13.42
C LEU A 4 -1.45 -11.65 -13.07
N ARG A 5 -0.67 -12.09 -14.06
CA ARG A 5 0.70 -12.58 -13.83
C ARG A 5 1.61 -11.50 -13.29
N THR A 6 1.54 -10.30 -13.88
CA THR A 6 2.27 -9.13 -13.39
C THR A 6 1.84 -8.73 -11.97
N MET A 7 0.53 -8.65 -11.70
CA MET A 7 0.04 -8.37 -10.34
C MET A 7 0.57 -9.37 -9.31
N LYS A 8 0.59 -10.67 -9.64
CA LYS A 8 1.12 -11.70 -8.74
C LYS A 8 2.62 -11.53 -8.47
N LYS A 9 3.42 -11.16 -9.48
CA LYS A 9 4.85 -10.87 -9.29
C LYS A 9 5.07 -9.61 -8.42
N ILE A 10 4.25 -8.57 -8.57
CA ILE A 10 4.27 -7.40 -7.69
C ILE A 10 3.90 -7.82 -6.26
N GLU A 11 2.86 -8.60 -6.08
CA GLU A 11 2.41 -9.13 -4.79
C GLU A 11 3.53 -9.91 -4.08
N GLU A 12 4.27 -10.78 -4.82
CA GLU A 12 5.41 -11.52 -4.28
C GLU A 12 6.58 -10.61 -3.85
N ILE A 13 6.89 -9.56 -4.62
CA ILE A 13 7.93 -8.58 -4.25
C ILE A 13 7.53 -7.84 -2.97
N VAL A 14 6.28 -7.42 -2.87
CA VAL A 14 5.76 -6.74 -1.68
C VAL A 14 5.78 -7.68 -0.46
N ARG A 15 5.35 -8.93 -0.63
CA ARG A 15 5.38 -9.97 0.41
C ARG A 15 6.78 -10.21 0.95
N ASP A 16 7.75 -10.35 0.05
CA ASP A 16 9.15 -10.55 0.40
C ASP A 16 9.70 -9.40 1.26
N GLU A 17 9.44 -8.14 0.89
CA GLU A 17 9.87 -6.99 1.67
C GLU A 17 9.14 -6.87 3.02
N MET A 18 7.85 -7.23 3.10
CA MET A 18 7.12 -7.25 4.36
C MET A 18 7.65 -8.33 5.31
N ASN A 19 7.98 -9.51 4.79
CA ASN A 19 8.56 -10.60 5.58
C ASN A 19 9.95 -10.23 6.12
N LYS A 20 10.78 -9.50 5.36
CA LYS A 20 12.10 -9.01 5.81
C LYS A 20 12.04 -8.05 6.98
N ILE A 21 10.92 -7.39 7.18
CA ILE A 21 10.69 -6.49 8.32
C ILE A 21 9.86 -7.12 9.44
N ASP A 22 9.86 -8.44 9.51
CA ASP A 22 9.17 -9.25 10.51
C ASP A 22 7.63 -9.18 10.46
N GLY A 23 7.06 -8.78 9.31
CA GLY A 23 5.62 -8.79 9.08
C GLY A 23 5.07 -10.21 8.99
N GLN A 24 3.94 -10.46 9.64
CA GLN A 24 3.22 -11.74 9.61
C GLN A 24 2.00 -11.62 8.70
N GLU A 25 1.93 -12.46 7.66
CA GLU A 25 0.80 -12.46 6.74
C GLU A 25 -0.44 -13.08 7.39
N ILE A 26 -1.55 -12.37 7.33
CA ILE A 26 -2.87 -12.81 7.81
C ILE A 26 -3.91 -12.66 6.71
N SER A 27 -5.14 -13.10 6.96
CA SER A 27 -6.29 -12.86 6.07
C SER A 27 -7.52 -12.57 6.92
N LEU A 28 -8.09 -11.39 6.75
CA LEU A 28 -9.32 -10.96 7.42
C LEU A 28 -10.50 -10.99 6.45
N THR A 29 -11.71 -10.92 7.01
CA THR A 29 -12.95 -10.89 6.23
C THR A 29 -13.16 -9.53 5.53
N ALA A 30 -13.79 -9.55 4.35
CA ALA A 30 -14.24 -8.34 3.68
C ALA A 30 -15.58 -7.81 4.24
N LEU A 31 -16.39 -8.66 4.86
CA LEU A 31 -17.59 -8.25 5.58
C LEU A 31 -17.22 -7.86 7.01
N GLN A 32 -17.60 -6.66 7.43
CA GLN A 32 -17.19 -6.06 8.69
C GLN A 32 -18.39 -5.69 9.54
N ASP A 33 -18.27 -5.96 10.85
CA ASP A 33 -19.30 -5.74 11.84
C ASP A 33 -19.46 -4.25 12.17
N LYS A 34 -20.68 -3.75 12.05
CA LYS A 34 -21.08 -2.39 12.42
C LYS A 34 -20.70 -2.00 13.84
N GLU A 35 -20.86 -2.93 14.81
CA GLU A 35 -20.68 -2.60 16.22
C GLU A 35 -19.20 -2.31 16.57
N ILE A 36 -18.26 -2.90 15.84
CA ILE A 36 -16.83 -2.60 15.99
C ILE A 36 -16.54 -1.15 15.51
N TRP A 37 -17.08 -0.77 14.36
CA TRP A 37 -16.91 0.56 13.77
C TRP A 37 -17.61 1.69 14.54
N LYS A 38 -18.69 1.39 15.25
CA LYS A 38 -19.33 2.35 16.14
C LYS A 38 -18.43 2.80 17.29
N LYS A 39 -17.56 1.91 17.79
CA LYS A 39 -16.64 2.24 18.88
C LYS A 39 -15.66 3.36 18.54
N THR A 40 -15.31 3.50 17.26
CA THR A 40 -14.45 4.56 16.74
C THR A 40 -15.22 5.74 16.15
N ASN A 41 -16.56 5.71 16.21
CA ASN A 41 -17.46 6.68 15.58
C ASN A 41 -17.33 6.77 14.05
N ARG A 42 -16.76 5.73 13.39
CA ARG A 42 -16.52 5.73 11.94
C ARG A 42 -17.61 5.00 11.15
N TRP A 43 -18.67 4.50 11.82
CA TRP A 43 -19.83 3.93 11.12
C TRP A 43 -20.71 5.02 10.50
N ASP A 44 -20.63 6.24 10.97
CA ASP A 44 -21.45 7.36 10.50
C ASP A 44 -21.01 7.81 9.09
N ASP A 45 -21.98 8.03 8.20
CA ASP A 45 -21.74 8.51 6.83
C ASP A 45 -21.24 9.96 6.80
N GLU A 46 -21.44 10.75 7.86
CA GLU A 46 -20.84 12.07 8.01
C GLU A 46 -19.31 11.99 8.30
N VAL A 47 -18.85 10.85 8.82
CA VAL A 47 -17.42 10.63 9.14
C VAL A 47 -16.72 9.85 8.03
N VAL A 48 -17.38 8.83 7.44
CA VAL A 48 -16.89 8.04 6.31
C VAL A 48 -17.97 8.02 5.22
N ASP A 49 -17.91 8.97 4.31
CA ASP A 49 -18.94 9.25 3.30
C ASP A 49 -18.90 8.33 2.07
N ASN A 50 -17.79 7.64 1.86
CA ASN A 50 -17.54 6.82 0.67
C ASN A 50 -17.49 5.31 0.96
N TRP A 51 -18.30 4.83 1.88
CA TRP A 51 -18.35 3.43 2.29
C TRP A 51 -19.53 2.66 1.67
N PHE A 52 -19.27 1.45 1.19
CA PHE A 52 -20.31 0.50 0.81
C PHE A 52 -20.82 -0.25 2.03
N LYS A 53 -22.10 -0.14 2.33
CA LYS A 53 -22.82 -0.85 3.40
C LYS A 53 -23.85 -1.82 2.82
N THR A 54 -24.12 -2.91 3.51
CA THR A 54 -25.09 -3.93 3.10
C THR A 54 -25.87 -4.45 4.30
N LYS A 55 -26.90 -5.28 4.05
CA LYS A 55 -27.73 -5.89 5.09
C LYS A 55 -27.89 -7.38 4.87
N LEU A 56 -27.92 -8.13 5.94
CA LEU A 56 -28.32 -9.52 5.96
C LEU A 56 -29.86 -9.64 5.91
N LYS A 57 -30.35 -10.86 5.71
CA LYS A 57 -31.81 -11.14 5.69
C LYS A 57 -32.54 -10.83 7.02
N ASN A 58 -31.82 -10.75 8.11
CA ASN A 58 -32.31 -10.39 9.44
C ASN A 58 -32.08 -8.91 9.79
N ASP A 59 -31.88 -8.07 8.77
CA ASP A 59 -31.61 -6.63 8.87
C ASP A 59 -30.31 -6.23 9.60
N THR A 60 -29.44 -7.17 9.94
CA THR A 60 -28.10 -6.86 10.47
C THR A 60 -27.29 -6.12 9.41
N GLU A 61 -26.78 -4.94 9.75
CA GLU A 61 -25.97 -4.11 8.85
C GLU A 61 -24.50 -4.50 8.93
N LEU A 62 -23.86 -4.57 7.76
CA LEU A 62 -22.44 -4.86 7.60
C LEU A 62 -21.81 -3.83 6.67
N GLY A 63 -20.53 -3.52 6.90
CA GLY A 63 -19.70 -2.76 5.94
C GLY A 63 -18.93 -3.71 5.02
N LEU A 64 -18.70 -3.30 3.77
CA LEU A 64 -17.69 -3.91 2.92
C LEU A 64 -16.33 -3.29 3.27
N ALA A 65 -15.26 -4.07 3.26
CA ALA A 65 -13.94 -3.67 3.73
C ALA A 65 -13.44 -2.35 3.12
N PHE A 66 -13.67 -1.25 3.82
CA PHE A 66 -13.13 0.07 3.50
C PHE A 66 -11.65 0.16 3.92
N THR A 67 -11.37 -0.27 5.14
CA THR A 67 -10.05 -0.43 5.75
C THR A 67 -10.17 -1.48 6.87
N HIS A 68 -9.09 -1.79 7.61
CA HIS A 68 -9.12 -2.85 8.62
C HIS A 68 -8.55 -2.44 9.99
N GLU A 69 -8.39 -1.15 10.29
CA GLU A 69 -7.92 -0.72 11.59
C GLU A 69 -8.79 -1.29 12.72
N GLU A 70 -10.11 -1.10 12.64
CA GLU A 70 -11.04 -1.52 13.68
C GLU A 70 -11.14 -3.04 13.81
N PRO A 71 -11.42 -3.81 12.73
CA PRO A 71 -11.51 -5.26 12.85
C PRO A 71 -10.24 -5.90 13.37
N LEU A 72 -9.08 -5.42 12.90
CA LEU A 72 -7.80 -5.96 13.33
C LEU A 72 -7.48 -5.62 14.78
N THR A 73 -7.67 -4.37 15.19
CA THR A 73 -7.45 -3.96 16.59
C THR A 73 -8.33 -4.77 17.55
N ASN A 74 -9.59 -5.02 17.15
CA ASN A 74 -10.50 -5.85 17.95
C ASN A 74 -10.01 -7.29 18.10
N ILE A 75 -9.43 -7.88 17.05
CA ILE A 75 -8.84 -9.24 17.09
C ILE A 75 -7.54 -9.22 17.91
N MET A 76 -6.68 -8.23 17.71
CA MET A 76 -5.39 -8.14 18.39
C MET A 76 -5.54 -7.94 19.91
N ARG A 77 -6.65 -7.40 20.38
CA ARG A 77 -6.97 -7.34 21.83
C ARG A 77 -6.96 -8.71 22.49
N ASP A 78 -7.39 -9.75 21.79
CA ASP A 78 -7.41 -11.11 22.31
C ASP A 78 -6.03 -11.80 22.21
N HIS A 79 -5.15 -11.31 21.33
CA HIS A 79 -3.80 -11.83 21.13
C HIS A 79 -2.72 -11.09 21.94
N ILE A 80 -2.86 -9.77 22.11
CA ILE A 80 -1.91 -8.93 22.85
C ILE A 80 -2.42 -8.75 24.29
N SER A 81 -2.15 -9.70 25.17
CA SER A 81 -2.56 -9.66 26.57
C SER A 81 -1.48 -9.12 27.52
N SER A 82 -0.26 -8.90 27.05
CA SER A 82 0.89 -8.41 27.81
C SER A 82 1.81 -7.57 26.94
N TYR A 83 2.51 -6.62 27.54
CA TYR A 83 3.55 -5.85 26.85
C TYR A 83 4.67 -6.73 26.27
N ASN A 84 4.90 -7.93 26.80
CA ASN A 84 5.84 -8.90 26.27
C ASN A 84 5.44 -9.47 24.90
N HIS A 85 4.17 -9.34 24.52
CA HIS A 85 3.69 -9.72 23.19
C HIS A 85 3.93 -8.62 22.13
N LEU A 86 4.42 -7.47 22.55
CA LEU A 86 4.77 -6.35 21.65
C LEU A 86 6.28 -6.30 21.38
N PRO A 87 6.71 -5.84 20.21
CA PRO A 87 5.86 -5.38 19.10
C PRO A 87 5.25 -6.53 18.28
N GLN A 88 4.14 -6.23 17.57
CA GLN A 88 3.54 -7.11 16.57
C GLN A 88 3.35 -6.36 15.27
N TYR A 89 3.66 -7.03 14.16
CA TYR A 89 3.52 -6.50 12.80
C TYR A 89 2.74 -7.49 11.95
N VAL A 90 1.56 -7.11 11.51
CA VAL A 90 0.69 -8.01 10.74
C VAL A 90 0.24 -7.33 9.45
N TYR A 91 0.20 -8.08 8.35
CA TYR A 91 -0.22 -7.55 7.06
C TYR A 91 -1.10 -8.55 6.32
N GLN A 92 -1.83 -8.03 5.34
CA GLN A 92 -2.63 -8.84 4.43
C GLN A 92 -2.61 -8.27 3.02
N PHE A 93 -2.98 -9.10 2.06
CA PHE A 93 -3.47 -8.67 0.75
C PHE A 93 -4.97 -8.87 0.75
N GLN A 94 -5.73 -7.78 0.76
CA GLN A 94 -7.19 -7.83 0.88
C GLN A 94 -7.87 -6.84 -0.05
N THR A 95 -8.98 -7.28 -0.63
CA THR A 95 -9.85 -6.40 -1.41
C THR A 95 -10.44 -5.32 -0.53
N LYS A 96 -10.33 -4.07 -0.99
CA LYS A 96 -10.96 -2.89 -0.40
C LYS A 96 -12.08 -2.40 -1.31
N PHE A 97 -13.12 -1.86 -0.67
CA PHE A 97 -14.29 -1.31 -1.31
C PHE A 97 -14.47 0.14 -0.89
N ARG A 98 -14.34 1.06 -1.83
CA ARG A 98 -14.56 2.51 -1.60
C ARG A 98 -15.50 3.06 -2.64
N ASN A 99 -16.59 3.68 -2.20
CA ASN A 99 -17.59 4.27 -3.09
C ASN A 99 -17.09 5.58 -3.70
N GLU A 100 -16.02 5.48 -4.46
CA GLU A 100 -15.41 6.61 -5.16
C GLU A 100 -16.40 7.25 -6.12
N THR A 101 -16.71 8.52 -5.91
CA THR A 101 -17.63 9.28 -6.78
C THR A 101 -17.05 9.48 -8.17
N ARG A 102 -15.73 9.53 -8.29
CA ARG A 102 -14.98 9.72 -9.53
C ARG A 102 -13.97 8.61 -9.77
N ALA A 103 -14.47 7.36 -9.88
CA ALA A 103 -13.63 6.26 -10.36
C ALA A 103 -13.18 6.60 -11.79
N LYS A 104 -11.88 6.62 -12.03
CA LYS A 104 -11.26 7.00 -13.32
C LYS A 104 -9.88 6.39 -13.50
N SER A 105 -9.30 6.61 -14.69
CA SER A 105 -7.93 6.15 -14.99
C SER A 105 -7.75 4.63 -14.81
N GLY A 106 -8.76 3.84 -15.19
CA GLY A 106 -8.73 2.38 -15.15
C GLY A 106 -8.47 1.85 -13.75
N ILE A 107 -7.35 1.11 -13.58
CA ILE A 107 -6.96 0.49 -12.31
C ILE A 107 -6.26 1.43 -11.33
N LEU A 108 -5.97 2.68 -11.69
CA LEU A 108 -5.33 3.65 -10.79
C LEU A 108 -6.28 4.08 -9.67
N ARG A 109 -7.59 4.23 -9.97
CA ARG A 109 -8.61 4.60 -8.98
C ARG A 109 -9.93 3.87 -9.24
N GLY A 110 -10.07 2.68 -8.67
CA GLY A 110 -11.29 1.86 -8.73
C GLY A 110 -12.08 1.86 -7.41
N ARG A 111 -13.30 1.32 -7.47
CA ARG A 111 -14.16 1.13 -6.28
C ARG A 111 -13.88 -0.17 -5.54
N GLU A 112 -13.31 -1.13 -6.23
CA GLU A 112 -12.87 -2.42 -5.72
C GLU A 112 -11.42 -2.64 -6.15
N PHE A 113 -10.50 -2.84 -5.21
CA PHE A 113 -9.08 -2.98 -5.50
C PHE A 113 -8.34 -3.80 -4.44
N LEU A 114 -7.29 -4.48 -4.86
CA LEU A 114 -6.40 -5.22 -3.97
C LEU A 114 -5.40 -4.26 -3.31
N MET A 115 -5.34 -4.29 -1.98
CA MET A 115 -4.39 -3.52 -1.19
C MET A 115 -3.54 -4.46 -0.32
N LYS A 116 -2.24 -4.22 -0.25
CA LYS A 116 -1.45 -4.65 0.88
C LYS A 116 -1.64 -3.62 1.99
N ASP A 117 -2.18 -4.04 3.08
CA ASP A 117 -2.28 -3.23 4.30
C ASP A 117 -1.53 -3.93 5.45
N LEU A 118 -0.55 -3.23 6.01
CA LEU A 118 0.22 -3.64 7.18
C LEU A 118 -0.14 -2.74 8.36
N TYR A 119 -0.14 -3.31 9.54
CA TYR A 119 -0.40 -2.63 10.81
C TYR A 119 0.67 -2.99 11.82
N SER A 120 1.17 -1.99 12.53
CA SER A 120 2.09 -2.17 13.64
C SER A 120 1.39 -1.92 14.97
N PHE A 121 1.78 -2.71 15.96
CA PHE A 121 1.35 -2.60 17.36
C PHE A 121 2.61 -2.52 18.19
N SER A 122 2.85 -1.37 18.82
CA SER A 122 4.09 -1.04 19.53
C SER A 122 3.81 -0.65 20.97
N LYS A 123 4.80 -0.80 21.84
CA LYS A 123 4.67 -0.45 23.27
C LYS A 123 4.50 1.05 23.50
N ASN A 124 5.13 1.85 22.65
CA ASN A 124 5.19 3.30 22.73
C ASN A 124 5.52 3.92 21.37
N GLU A 125 5.54 5.24 21.34
CA GLU A 125 5.85 6.02 20.15
C GLU A 125 7.29 5.82 19.65
N GLU A 126 8.26 5.63 20.56
CA GLU A 126 9.67 5.42 20.19
C GLU A 126 9.84 4.12 19.40
N GLU A 127 9.29 3.00 19.90
CA GLU A 127 9.30 1.72 19.18
C GLU A 127 8.55 1.79 17.85
N HIS A 128 7.43 2.52 17.82
CA HIS A 128 6.68 2.77 16.60
C HIS A 128 7.51 3.53 15.55
N ASN A 129 8.18 4.61 15.93
CA ASN A 129 8.97 5.44 15.02
C ASN A 129 10.13 4.66 14.39
N VAL A 130 10.78 3.77 15.14
CA VAL A 130 11.81 2.87 14.60
C VAL A 130 11.22 1.97 13.50
N PHE A 131 10.06 1.39 13.74
CA PHE A 131 9.41 0.53 12.75
C PHE A 131 8.86 1.32 11.57
N TYR A 132 8.35 2.53 11.79
CA TYR A 132 7.87 3.43 10.75
C TYR A 132 8.95 3.71 9.68
N GLU A 133 10.18 4.01 10.10
CA GLU A 133 11.29 4.21 9.16
C GLU A 133 11.71 2.88 8.50
N LYS A 134 11.67 1.76 9.22
CA LYS A 134 11.94 0.42 8.65
C LYS A 134 10.95 0.08 7.52
N VAL A 135 9.66 0.42 7.67
CA VAL A 135 8.66 0.27 6.61
C VAL A 135 8.92 1.24 5.46
N SER A 136 9.29 2.50 5.77
CA SER A 136 9.64 3.49 4.75
C SER A 136 10.76 2.98 3.83
N ASP A 137 11.80 2.37 4.40
CA ASP A 137 12.91 1.81 3.62
C ASP A 137 12.49 0.54 2.84
N ALA A 138 11.65 -0.32 3.43
CA ALA A 138 11.07 -1.46 2.72
C ALA A 138 10.24 -1.02 1.50
N TYR A 139 9.51 0.09 1.60
CA TYR A 139 8.75 0.65 0.48
C TYR A 139 9.67 1.15 -0.64
N LYS A 140 10.75 1.84 -0.32
CA LYS A 140 11.76 2.23 -1.33
C LYS A 140 12.30 1.01 -2.06
N ASN A 141 12.65 -0.05 -1.32
CA ASN A 141 13.12 -1.31 -1.92
C ASN A 141 12.06 -1.95 -2.85
N ILE A 142 10.77 -1.91 -2.48
CA ILE A 142 9.69 -2.38 -3.35
C ILE A 142 9.69 -1.59 -4.65
N PHE A 143 9.69 -0.24 -4.58
CA PHE A 143 9.62 0.61 -5.75
C PHE A 143 10.85 0.48 -6.65
N ASP A 144 12.05 0.32 -6.08
CA ASP A 144 13.27 0.02 -6.83
C ASP A 144 13.17 -1.32 -7.54
N ARG A 145 12.73 -2.37 -6.86
CA ARG A 145 12.59 -3.73 -7.41
C ARG A 145 11.57 -3.81 -8.54
N ILE A 146 10.52 -3.02 -8.50
CA ILE A 146 9.51 -2.94 -9.58
C ILE A 146 9.83 -1.90 -10.65
N GLY A 147 10.96 -1.20 -10.54
CA GLY A 147 11.53 -0.33 -11.57
C GLY A 147 11.06 1.11 -11.59
N ILE A 148 10.31 1.57 -10.57
CA ILE A 148 9.81 2.96 -10.49
C ILE A 148 10.45 3.78 -9.36
N GLY A 149 11.41 3.22 -8.62
CA GLY A 149 11.99 3.85 -7.44
C GLY A 149 12.62 5.22 -7.73
N HIS A 150 13.31 5.36 -8.86
CA HIS A 150 13.95 6.61 -9.28
C HIS A 150 12.96 7.76 -9.60
N LEU A 151 11.68 7.47 -9.76
CA LEU A 151 10.58 8.43 -9.97
C LEU A 151 9.67 8.57 -8.75
N THR A 152 9.95 7.84 -7.66
CA THR A 152 9.08 7.77 -6.49
C THR A 152 9.69 8.50 -5.30
N HIS A 153 8.96 9.48 -4.76
CA HIS A 153 9.41 10.36 -3.69
C HIS A 153 8.63 10.13 -2.40
N LYS A 154 9.34 10.00 -1.26
CA LYS A 154 8.71 10.07 0.06
C LYS A 154 8.27 11.50 0.29
N THR A 155 6.97 11.72 0.40
CA THR A 155 6.32 13.03 0.36
C THR A 155 5.61 13.30 1.68
N PHE A 156 5.83 14.45 2.29
CA PHE A 156 5.03 14.93 3.41
C PHE A 156 3.61 15.23 2.94
N ALA A 157 2.64 14.64 3.63
CA ALA A 157 1.22 14.76 3.33
C ALA A 157 0.41 14.99 4.61
N SER A 158 -0.87 15.27 4.48
CA SER A 158 -1.77 15.40 5.62
C SER A 158 -1.91 14.08 6.36
N GLY A 159 -1.78 14.09 7.68
CA GLY A 159 -2.11 12.95 8.52
C GLY A 159 -3.62 12.74 8.66
N GLY A 160 -4.43 13.60 8.04
CA GLY A 160 -5.87 13.55 8.09
C GLY A 160 -6.39 13.60 9.52
N SER A 161 -7.26 12.65 9.85
CA SER A 161 -7.79 12.52 11.21
C SER A 161 -6.86 11.78 12.18
N PHE A 162 -5.66 11.36 11.78
CA PHE A 162 -4.78 10.49 12.55
C PHE A 162 -3.61 11.21 13.21
N ALA A 163 -2.92 12.07 12.47
CA ALA A 163 -1.76 12.83 12.91
C ALA A 163 -1.67 14.18 12.18
N GLU A 164 -0.78 15.06 12.62
CA GLU A 164 -0.52 16.33 11.90
C GLU A 164 -0.01 16.05 10.49
N PHE A 165 0.92 15.09 10.35
CA PHE A 165 1.51 14.68 9.08
C PHE A 165 1.50 13.17 8.93
N SER A 166 1.46 12.73 7.68
CA SER A 166 1.76 11.38 7.22
C SER A 166 2.84 11.44 6.15
N HIS A 167 3.27 10.27 5.66
CA HIS A 167 4.05 10.24 4.44
C HIS A 167 3.34 9.41 3.39
N GLU A 168 3.38 9.93 2.18
CA GLU A 168 2.98 9.22 0.97
C GLU A 168 4.20 8.94 0.12
N PHE A 169 4.09 7.95 -0.73
CA PHE A 169 5.05 7.69 -1.78
C PHE A 169 4.39 8.06 -3.10
N GLN A 170 4.92 9.11 -3.72
CA GLN A 170 4.36 9.75 -4.89
C GLN A 170 5.28 9.51 -6.09
N THR A 171 4.77 8.86 -7.15
CA THR A 171 5.52 8.57 -8.37
C THR A 171 5.21 9.61 -9.45
N GLU A 172 6.23 10.21 -10.05
CA GLU A 172 6.09 11.19 -11.14
C GLU A 172 5.44 10.52 -12.37
N THR A 173 4.33 11.10 -12.86
CA THR A 173 3.65 10.69 -14.10
C THR A 173 2.65 11.73 -14.58
N ASP A 174 2.53 11.89 -15.90
CA ASP A 174 1.53 12.78 -16.50
C ASP A 174 0.08 12.31 -16.28
N ALA A 175 -0.12 11.02 -15.98
CA ALA A 175 -1.42 10.45 -15.64
C ALA A 175 -1.81 10.71 -14.16
N GLY A 176 -0.92 11.29 -13.35
CA GLY A 176 -1.13 11.56 -11.94
C GLY A 176 -2.29 12.52 -11.67
N GLU A 177 -2.82 12.45 -10.46
CA GLU A 177 -3.89 13.32 -9.96
C GLU A 177 -3.40 14.30 -8.90
N ASP A 178 -2.25 14.00 -8.29
CA ASP A 178 -1.67 14.77 -7.21
C ASP A 178 -0.57 15.71 -7.73
N ILE A 179 -0.29 16.74 -6.95
CA ILE A 179 0.80 17.67 -7.16
C ILE A 179 1.70 17.63 -5.92
N ILE A 180 2.99 17.45 -6.13
CA ILE A 180 4.00 17.61 -5.08
C ILE A 180 4.99 18.72 -5.43
N TYR A 181 5.65 19.24 -4.41
CA TYR A 181 6.74 20.21 -4.52
C TYR A 181 8.02 19.55 -4.01
N LEU A 182 8.95 19.29 -4.91
CA LEU A 182 10.19 18.52 -4.66
C LEU A 182 11.38 19.46 -4.56
N ASP A 183 12.14 19.36 -3.49
CA ASP A 183 13.51 19.87 -3.45
C ASP A 183 14.47 18.79 -3.97
N GLU A 184 14.91 18.94 -5.21
CA GLU A 184 15.81 17.98 -5.86
C GLU A 184 17.17 17.85 -5.15
N SER A 185 17.58 18.86 -4.35
CA SER A 185 18.86 18.83 -3.64
C SER A 185 18.85 17.97 -2.40
N SER A 186 17.74 17.96 -1.66
CA SER A 186 17.56 17.17 -0.42
C SER A 186 16.74 15.90 -0.64
N GLY A 187 16.00 15.80 -1.76
CA GLY A 187 15.04 14.73 -2.02
C GLY A 187 13.76 14.83 -1.19
N ILE A 188 13.54 15.92 -0.47
CA ILE A 188 12.33 16.14 0.33
C ILE A 188 11.20 16.65 -0.57
N ALA A 189 10.05 16.00 -0.49
CA ALA A 189 8.84 16.40 -1.21
C ALA A 189 7.70 16.76 -0.26
N VAL A 190 6.83 17.69 -0.67
CA VAL A 190 5.67 18.16 0.08
C VAL A 190 4.44 18.08 -0.82
N ASN A 191 3.37 17.40 -0.37
CA ASN A 191 2.11 17.37 -1.09
C ASN A 191 1.45 18.75 -1.09
N LYS A 192 0.80 19.12 -2.19
CA LYS A 192 0.11 20.41 -2.35
C LYS A 192 -0.88 20.71 -1.22
N GLU A 193 -1.51 19.71 -0.65
CA GLU A 193 -2.50 19.88 0.42
C GLU A 193 -1.91 20.44 1.72
N VAL A 194 -0.61 20.23 1.98
CA VAL A 194 0.11 20.74 3.15
C VAL A 194 1.20 21.76 2.78
N TYR A 195 1.18 22.28 1.56
CA TYR A 195 2.15 23.25 1.05
C TYR A 195 1.90 24.65 1.61
N THR A 196 2.32 24.88 2.84
CA THR A 196 2.22 26.15 3.56
C THR A 196 3.60 26.65 3.99
N ASP A 197 3.73 27.97 4.23
CA ASP A 197 5.00 28.54 4.71
C ASP A 197 5.41 27.95 6.06
N GLU A 198 4.45 27.58 6.91
CA GLU A 198 4.72 26.93 8.20
C GLU A 198 5.40 25.57 8.00
N VAL A 199 4.85 24.73 7.11
CA VAL A 199 5.41 23.40 6.79
C VAL A 199 6.78 23.54 6.14
N LEU A 200 6.95 24.45 5.19
CA LEU A 200 8.23 24.68 4.54
C LEU A 200 9.32 25.11 5.54
N ASN A 201 8.98 26.01 6.47
CA ASN A 201 9.87 26.44 7.53
C ASN A 201 10.26 25.30 8.48
N LYS A 202 9.30 24.45 8.90
CA LYS A 202 9.58 23.24 9.71
C LYS A 202 10.55 22.28 9.03
N LEU A 203 10.47 22.17 7.70
CA LEU A 203 11.32 21.29 6.89
C LEU A 203 12.60 21.96 6.39
N ASN A 204 12.85 23.23 6.72
CA ASN A 204 13.96 24.07 6.23
C ASN A 204 14.01 24.13 4.68
N LEU A 205 12.85 24.16 4.03
CA LEU A 205 12.72 24.26 2.58
C LEU A 205 12.48 25.70 2.15
N LYS A 206 13.05 26.08 1.00
CA LYS A 206 12.81 27.38 0.38
C LYS A 206 11.88 27.22 -0.81
N ARG A 207 10.84 28.04 -0.87
CA ARG A 207 9.83 27.98 -1.94
C ARG A 207 10.44 28.07 -3.34
N GLU A 208 11.51 28.84 -3.50
CA GLU A 208 12.19 29.08 -4.78
C GLU A 208 13.01 27.87 -5.25
N SER A 209 13.39 26.95 -4.37
CA SER A 209 14.13 25.74 -4.72
C SER A 209 13.24 24.55 -5.07
N LEU A 210 11.92 24.69 -4.91
CA LEU A 210 10.98 23.60 -5.11
C LEU A 210 10.48 23.52 -6.54
N VAL A 211 10.49 22.32 -7.08
CA VAL A 211 9.98 21.99 -8.42
C VAL A 211 8.62 21.31 -8.28
N GLU A 212 7.63 21.86 -8.98
CA GLU A 212 6.30 21.24 -9.05
C GLU A 212 6.34 19.98 -9.93
N LYS A 213 5.83 18.89 -9.42
CA LYS A 213 5.74 17.60 -10.11
C LYS A 213 4.32 17.06 -10.04
N LYS A 214 3.83 16.52 -11.16
CA LYS A 214 2.57 15.79 -11.21
C LYS A 214 2.81 14.33 -10.89
N THR A 215 2.01 13.76 -9.99
CA THR A 215 2.31 12.46 -9.39
C THR A 215 1.07 11.62 -9.12
N VAL A 216 1.28 10.35 -8.85
CA VAL A 216 0.27 9.42 -8.33
C VAL A 216 0.76 8.80 -7.01
N GLU A 217 -0.10 8.75 -6.00
CA GLU A 217 0.16 8.08 -4.73
C GLU A 217 0.21 6.56 -4.93
N VAL A 218 1.37 5.94 -4.72
CA VAL A 218 1.57 4.49 -4.85
C VAL A 218 1.65 3.76 -3.51
N GLY A 219 1.81 4.47 -2.42
CA GLY A 219 1.83 3.92 -1.07
C GLY A 219 1.70 5.03 -0.03
N ASN A 220 1.25 4.65 1.17
CA ASN A 220 1.18 5.58 2.30
C ASN A 220 1.59 4.91 3.60
N ILE A 221 2.02 5.72 4.54
CA ILE A 221 2.41 5.31 5.89
C ILE A 221 1.88 6.33 6.89
N PHE A 222 1.11 5.84 7.88
CA PHE A 222 0.44 6.65 8.89
C PHE A 222 0.84 6.25 10.31
N SER A 223 1.11 7.23 11.14
CA SER A 223 1.09 7.05 12.58
C SER A 223 -0.34 7.18 13.09
N LEU A 224 -0.90 6.12 13.64
CA LEU A 224 -2.28 6.10 14.17
C LEU A 224 -2.32 6.48 15.65
N GLY A 225 -1.18 6.45 16.35
CA GLY A 225 -1.12 6.67 17.79
C GLY A 225 -2.00 5.68 18.54
N ASN A 226 -2.80 6.18 19.44
CA ASN A 226 -3.74 5.41 20.27
C ASN A 226 -5.19 5.51 19.78
N LYS A 227 -5.42 6.09 18.62
CA LYS A 227 -6.76 6.41 18.10
C LYS A 227 -7.70 5.20 18.00
N PHE A 228 -7.16 4.02 17.67
CA PHE A 228 -7.94 2.78 17.57
C PHE A 228 -7.79 1.90 18.81
N SER A 229 -6.61 1.82 19.39
CA SER A 229 -6.35 1.00 20.56
C SER A 229 -7.13 1.46 21.81
N GLU A 230 -7.31 2.78 21.98
CA GLU A 230 -8.04 3.34 23.12
C GLU A 230 -9.54 2.99 23.08
N PRO A 231 -10.34 3.34 22.05
CA PRO A 231 -11.78 3.04 22.03
C PRO A 231 -12.09 1.55 21.87
N LEU A 232 -11.16 0.75 21.35
CA LEU A 232 -11.29 -0.71 21.22
C LEU A 232 -10.67 -1.47 22.42
N GLU A 233 -10.18 -0.75 23.44
CA GLU A 233 -9.66 -1.29 24.71
C GLU A 233 -8.48 -2.25 24.51
N LEU A 234 -7.63 -2.01 23.49
CA LEU A 234 -6.37 -2.71 23.33
C LEU A 234 -5.33 -2.11 24.29
N ILE A 235 -5.34 -2.61 25.51
CA ILE A 235 -4.57 -2.11 26.64
C ILE A 235 -3.73 -3.25 27.19
N VAL A 236 -2.48 -2.99 27.50
CA VAL A 236 -1.56 -3.92 28.14
C VAL A 236 -1.10 -3.36 29.49
N ASN A 237 -0.62 -4.22 30.36
CA ASN A 237 0.11 -3.78 31.54
C ASN A 237 1.60 -3.72 31.19
N ASP A 238 2.26 -2.60 31.55
CA ASP A 238 3.70 -2.44 31.40
C ASP A 238 4.49 -3.30 32.42
N ASP A 239 5.81 -3.23 32.40
CA ASP A 239 6.69 -3.96 33.32
C ASP A 239 6.53 -3.56 34.80
N LYS A 240 5.87 -2.43 35.08
CA LYS A 240 5.57 -1.91 36.41
C LYS A 240 4.12 -2.17 36.83
N GLY A 241 3.33 -2.83 35.98
CA GLY A 241 1.92 -3.09 36.21
C GLY A 241 0.99 -1.92 35.89
N ASN A 242 1.48 -0.83 35.28
CA ASN A 242 0.63 0.27 34.86
C ASN A 242 -0.06 -0.08 33.54
N ARG A 243 -1.31 0.39 33.40
CA ARG A 243 -2.04 0.25 32.12
C ARG A 243 -1.49 1.20 31.07
N SER A 244 -1.19 0.65 29.90
CA SER A 244 -0.71 1.40 28.74
C SER A 244 -1.49 0.99 27.49
N THR A 245 -1.93 1.97 26.71
CA THR A 245 -2.54 1.77 25.40
C THR A 245 -1.47 1.44 24.37
N VAL A 246 -1.77 0.52 23.47
CA VAL A 246 -0.86 0.12 22.38
C VAL A 246 -0.78 1.22 21.33
N PHE A 247 0.42 1.58 20.90
CA PHE A 247 0.66 2.55 19.86
C PHE A 247 0.62 1.87 18.48
N MET A 248 -0.11 2.44 17.53
CA MET A 248 -0.39 1.80 16.25
C MET A 248 0.12 2.61 15.05
N GLY A 249 0.42 1.89 13.97
CA GLY A 249 0.66 2.46 12.64
C GLY A 249 -0.07 1.67 11.56
N SER A 250 -0.31 2.31 10.41
CA SER A 250 -0.96 1.72 9.23
C SER A 250 -0.18 2.06 7.96
N TYR A 251 0.00 1.06 7.08
CA TYR A 251 0.92 1.15 5.95
C TYR A 251 0.33 0.48 4.72
N GLY A 252 -0.12 1.25 3.74
CA GLY A 252 -0.89 0.80 2.59
C GLY A 252 -0.15 0.84 1.25
N ILE A 253 -0.36 -0.16 0.40
CA ILE A 253 0.06 -0.18 -1.02
C ILE A 253 -1.07 -0.77 -1.86
N GLY A 254 -1.54 -0.03 -2.86
CA GLY A 254 -2.51 -0.52 -3.83
C GLY A 254 -1.84 -1.31 -4.95
N ILE A 255 -2.00 -2.63 -5.00
CA ILE A 255 -1.29 -3.51 -5.95
C ILE A 255 -1.68 -3.21 -7.41
N GLY A 256 -2.96 -3.02 -7.68
CA GLY A 256 -3.43 -2.64 -9.01
C GLY A 256 -2.92 -1.26 -9.44
N ARG A 257 -2.86 -0.31 -8.50
CA ARG A 257 -2.31 1.03 -8.74
C ARG A 257 -0.83 0.98 -9.07
N LEU A 258 -0.02 0.16 -8.38
CA LEU A 258 1.39 -0.06 -8.74
C LEU A 258 1.52 -0.57 -10.18
N MET A 259 0.75 -1.59 -10.58
CA MET A 259 0.79 -2.09 -11.95
C MET A 259 0.42 -1.00 -12.96
N GLY A 260 -0.62 -0.23 -12.70
CA GLY A 260 -1.02 0.90 -13.55
C GLY A 260 0.07 1.97 -13.66
N THR A 261 0.70 2.31 -12.55
CA THR A 261 1.79 3.30 -12.52
C THR A 261 3.00 2.82 -13.32
N ILE A 262 3.40 1.54 -13.21
CA ILE A 262 4.47 0.96 -14.02
C ILE A 262 4.17 1.13 -15.52
N VAL A 263 2.93 0.86 -15.93
CA VAL A 263 2.51 1.04 -17.34
C VAL A 263 2.60 2.49 -17.76
N GLU A 264 2.09 3.41 -16.94
CA GLU A 264 2.10 4.85 -17.28
C GLU A 264 3.52 5.43 -17.42
N VAL A 265 4.46 5.02 -16.56
CA VAL A 265 5.80 5.62 -16.56
C VAL A 265 6.82 4.90 -17.43
N LEU A 266 6.61 3.63 -17.79
CA LEU A 266 7.58 2.82 -18.53
C LEU A 266 7.10 2.37 -19.91
N SER A 267 5.88 2.73 -20.34
CA SER A 267 5.43 2.47 -21.72
C SER A 267 6.13 3.40 -22.73
N ASP A 268 6.26 2.92 -23.95
CA ASP A 268 6.77 3.67 -25.08
C ASP A 268 5.76 3.70 -26.25
N GLU A 269 6.15 4.26 -27.40
CA GLU A 269 5.33 4.33 -28.60
C GLU A 269 4.88 2.96 -29.14
N LYS A 270 5.56 1.87 -28.77
CA LYS A 270 5.29 0.50 -29.21
C LYS A 270 4.41 -0.28 -28.24
N GLY A 271 4.22 0.22 -27.02
CA GLY A 271 3.37 -0.39 -26.03
C GLY A 271 3.96 -0.48 -24.63
N ILE A 272 3.50 -1.46 -23.86
CA ILE A 272 3.88 -1.64 -22.47
C ILE A 272 5.29 -2.22 -22.36
N VAL A 273 6.15 -1.57 -21.57
CA VAL A 273 7.50 -2.04 -21.24
C VAL A 273 7.52 -2.46 -19.78
N TRP A 274 7.62 -3.78 -19.53
CA TRP A 274 7.69 -4.31 -18.18
C TRP A 274 9.13 -4.42 -17.69
N PRO A 275 9.46 -3.97 -16.48
CA PRO A 275 10.68 -4.38 -15.80
C PRO A 275 10.75 -5.91 -15.71
N LYS A 276 11.95 -6.48 -15.85
CA LYS A 276 12.15 -7.93 -15.82
C LYS A 276 11.55 -8.59 -14.58
N SER A 277 11.62 -7.91 -13.43
CA SER A 277 11.12 -8.39 -12.14
C SER A 277 9.62 -8.66 -12.12
N VAL A 278 8.84 -7.93 -12.91
CA VAL A 278 7.37 -8.00 -12.95
C VAL A 278 6.81 -8.40 -14.32
N ALA A 279 7.67 -8.59 -15.33
CA ALA A 279 7.24 -9.02 -16.65
C ALA A 279 6.44 -10.34 -16.56
N PRO A 280 5.30 -10.45 -17.28
CA PRO A 280 4.41 -11.60 -17.15
C PRO A 280 5.04 -12.93 -17.56
N PHE A 281 6.08 -12.90 -18.41
CA PHE A 281 6.90 -14.02 -18.83
C PHE A 281 8.37 -13.63 -18.86
N ASP A 282 9.26 -14.60 -18.70
CA ASP A 282 10.71 -14.41 -18.81
C ASP A 282 11.16 -14.27 -20.26
N LEU A 283 10.50 -15.01 -21.15
CA LEU A 283 10.83 -15.08 -22.57
C LEU A 283 9.56 -15.14 -23.43
N HIS A 284 9.63 -14.54 -24.62
CA HIS A 284 8.62 -14.66 -25.65
C HIS A 284 9.26 -15.21 -26.93
N LEU A 285 9.02 -16.49 -27.24
CA LEU A 285 9.52 -17.14 -28.45
C LEU A 285 8.55 -16.89 -29.60
N ILE A 286 9.05 -16.35 -30.71
CA ILE A 286 8.28 -16.10 -31.93
C ILE A 286 8.82 -16.97 -33.05
N CYS A 287 7.99 -17.82 -33.63
CA CYS A 287 8.31 -18.58 -34.84
C CYS A 287 7.87 -17.77 -36.05
N LEU A 288 8.85 -17.32 -36.88
CA LEU A 288 8.58 -16.46 -38.02
C LEU A 288 8.09 -17.20 -39.26
N ASN A 289 8.26 -18.54 -39.33
CA ASN A 289 7.86 -19.33 -40.51
C ASN A 289 7.21 -20.64 -40.02
N THR A 290 5.93 -20.58 -39.71
CA THR A 290 5.15 -21.72 -39.24
C THR A 290 4.77 -22.73 -40.33
N ASP A 291 4.94 -22.37 -41.62
CA ASP A 291 4.65 -23.26 -42.74
C ASP A 291 5.85 -24.18 -43.07
N ASN A 292 7.00 -23.90 -42.49
CA ASN A 292 8.19 -24.75 -42.62
C ASN A 292 8.25 -25.72 -41.44
N GLU A 293 8.05 -27.03 -41.66
CA GLU A 293 8.02 -28.06 -40.63
C GLU A 293 9.33 -28.14 -39.82
N GLU A 294 10.50 -27.99 -40.45
CA GLU A 294 11.80 -28.04 -39.76
C GLU A 294 11.95 -26.86 -38.76
N VAL A 295 11.52 -25.65 -39.16
CA VAL A 295 11.56 -24.45 -38.33
C VAL A 295 10.60 -24.58 -37.16
N LEU A 296 9.40 -25.13 -37.39
CA LEU A 296 8.40 -25.38 -36.36
C LEU A 296 8.85 -26.44 -35.36
N GLU A 297 9.45 -27.52 -35.82
CA GLU A 297 10.03 -28.56 -34.92
C GLU A 297 11.14 -27.98 -34.04
N GLU A 298 12.04 -27.17 -34.60
CA GLU A 298 13.13 -26.58 -33.84
C GLU A 298 12.60 -25.54 -32.81
N ALA A 299 11.63 -24.73 -33.19
CA ALA A 299 10.95 -23.80 -32.27
C ALA A 299 10.29 -24.54 -31.10
N ASN A 300 9.64 -25.69 -31.36
CA ASN A 300 9.04 -26.51 -30.31
C ASN A 300 10.11 -27.13 -29.39
N LYS A 301 11.24 -27.62 -29.92
CA LYS A 301 12.36 -28.12 -29.11
C LYS A 301 12.92 -27.03 -28.18
N ILE A 302 13.10 -25.79 -28.71
CA ILE A 302 13.56 -24.63 -27.93
C ILE A 302 12.54 -24.33 -26.83
N TYR A 303 11.23 -24.26 -27.16
CA TYR A 303 10.16 -24.01 -26.21
C TYR A 303 10.14 -25.02 -25.06
N ASP A 304 10.21 -26.31 -25.39
CA ASP A 304 10.22 -27.39 -24.40
C ASP A 304 11.49 -27.38 -23.54
N GLY A 305 12.63 -27.04 -24.17
CA GLY A 305 13.90 -26.86 -23.49
C GLY A 305 13.85 -25.71 -22.46
N LEU A 306 13.30 -24.56 -22.85
CA LEU A 306 13.11 -23.41 -21.96
C LEU A 306 12.19 -23.74 -20.79
N LYS A 307 11.04 -24.38 -21.04
CA LYS A 307 10.11 -24.81 -19.99
C LYS A 307 10.75 -25.81 -19.02
N LYS A 308 11.51 -26.79 -19.53
CA LYS A 308 12.22 -27.76 -18.70
C LYS A 308 13.27 -27.13 -17.79
N ASN A 309 13.85 -25.99 -18.20
CA ASN A 309 14.80 -25.21 -17.41
C ASN A 309 14.14 -24.14 -16.52
N GLY A 310 12.82 -24.15 -16.37
CA GLY A 310 12.08 -23.31 -15.43
C GLY A 310 11.74 -21.90 -15.94
N PHE A 311 11.98 -21.62 -17.22
CA PHE A 311 11.53 -20.34 -17.82
C PHE A 311 10.00 -20.35 -18.04
N SER A 312 9.37 -19.20 -17.77
CA SER A 312 7.93 -19.00 -17.99
C SER A 312 7.63 -18.27 -19.28
#